data_4a0f31824bebc8e5a822c3428dfda515
#
_entry.id   4a0f31824bebc8e5a822c3428dfda515
#
_cell.length_a   1.000
_cell.length_b   1.000
_cell.length_c   1.000
_cell.angle_alpha   90.00
_cell.angle_beta   90.00
_cell.angle_gamma   90.00
#
_symmetry.space_group_name_H-M   'P 1'
#
loop_
_entity.id
_entity.type
_entity.pdbx_description
1 polymer ?
#
loop_
_entity_poly.entity_id
_entity_poly.type
_entity_poly.pdbx_seq_one_letter_code
_entity_poly.pdbx_strand_id
1 'polypeptide(L)'
;MAAFLIGCYDFNTVENTDKDLSIVNGLVFYKGKPFTGKLKQEILPMNEIHISEYKDGAEDGEYTAKKKDGSLLERRYFKAGVKEGIHRSWFPNGKDRLYSEFKNGTYINDRWEWHDNGVPALYERYNENGNILVTKKWRRTGQIYMNLSFLENGGSIGLPGSKICEPIKSTIKKGE
;
A
#
# COMPACT_ATOMS: atom_id res chain seq x y z
N MET A 1 17.63 -42.61 0.78
CA MET A 1 16.46 -41.74 1.05
C MET A 1 16.91 -40.69 2.05
N ALA A 2 17.19 -39.49 1.59
CA ALA A 2 17.54 -38.36 2.47
C ALA A 2 16.22 -37.63 2.83
N ALA A 3 15.82 -37.69 4.08
CA ALA A 3 14.71 -36.93 4.61
C ALA A 3 15.12 -35.45 4.68
N PHE A 4 14.55 -34.62 3.83
CA PHE A 4 14.58 -33.16 3.98
C PHE A 4 13.73 -32.84 5.21
N LEU A 5 14.39 -32.60 6.34
CA LEU A 5 13.77 -31.91 7.47
C LEU A 5 13.53 -30.48 7.05
N ILE A 6 12.30 -30.16 6.65
CA ILE A 6 11.82 -28.78 6.58
C ILE A 6 11.76 -28.31 8.03
N GLY A 7 12.85 -27.68 8.49
CA GLY A 7 12.86 -27.00 9.77
C GLY A 7 11.81 -25.91 9.74
N CYS A 8 10.81 -25.98 10.62
CA CYS A 8 10.01 -24.84 10.99
C CYS A 8 10.98 -23.79 11.54
N TYR A 9 11.28 -22.76 10.75
CA TYR A 9 11.94 -21.56 11.25
C TYR A 9 10.95 -20.89 12.19
N ASP A 10 11.10 -21.12 13.47
CA ASP A 10 10.41 -20.37 14.50
C ASP A 10 11.04 -18.97 14.49
N PHE A 11 10.42 -18.05 13.75
CA PHE A 11 10.88 -16.68 13.67
C PHE A 11 10.83 -16.06 15.06
N ASN A 12 12.00 -15.74 15.62
CA ASN A 12 12.10 -15.04 16.90
C ASN A 12 11.33 -13.72 16.81
N THR A 13 10.20 -13.62 17.53
CA THR A 13 9.40 -12.40 17.57
C THR A 13 9.88 -11.51 18.70
N VAL A 14 10.25 -10.27 18.39
CA VAL A 14 10.72 -9.25 19.33
C VAL A 14 9.70 -8.09 19.33
N GLU A 15 9.38 -7.58 20.52
CA GLU A 15 8.56 -6.37 20.66
C GLU A 15 9.40 -5.14 20.35
N ASN A 16 8.81 -4.15 19.68
CA ASN A 16 9.53 -2.91 19.32
C ASN A 16 9.96 -2.06 20.54
N THR A 17 9.44 -2.37 21.72
CA THR A 17 9.80 -1.75 23.01
C THR A 17 10.93 -2.45 23.73
N ASP A 18 11.47 -3.55 23.17
CA ASP A 18 12.59 -4.28 23.78
C ASP A 18 13.82 -3.38 23.86
N LYS A 19 14.43 -3.29 25.07
CA LYS A 19 15.58 -2.44 25.36
C LYS A 19 16.85 -2.78 24.55
N ASP A 20 16.95 -4.02 24.09
CA ASP A 20 18.09 -4.52 23.32
C ASP A 20 17.92 -4.27 21.81
N LEU A 21 16.80 -3.65 21.41
CA LEU A 21 16.53 -3.22 20.04
C LEU A 21 17.15 -1.85 19.78
N SER A 22 17.77 -1.67 18.63
CA SER A 22 18.29 -0.37 18.17
C SER A 22 18.15 -0.23 16.66
N ILE A 23 18.10 1.02 16.19
CA ILE A 23 18.06 1.34 14.75
C ILE A 23 19.30 2.18 14.44
N VAL A 24 20.13 1.69 13.53
CA VAL A 24 21.35 2.38 13.08
C VAL A 24 21.34 2.44 11.55
N ASN A 25 21.42 3.64 10.99
CA ASN A 25 21.40 3.87 9.53
C ASN A 25 20.22 3.19 8.80
N GLY A 26 19.06 3.16 9.44
CA GLY A 26 17.85 2.53 8.88
C GLY A 26 17.78 1.01 9.00
N LEU A 27 18.81 0.37 9.56
CA LEU A 27 18.81 -1.07 9.84
C LEU A 27 18.45 -1.34 11.30
N VAL A 28 17.73 -2.40 11.54
CA VAL A 28 17.34 -2.88 12.88
C VAL A 28 18.38 -3.84 13.41
N PHE A 29 18.83 -3.59 14.65
CA PHE A 29 19.75 -4.43 15.40
C PHE A 29 19.05 -4.95 16.66
N TYR A 30 19.35 -6.19 17.03
CA TYR A 30 18.94 -6.78 18.28
C TYR A 30 20.14 -7.38 19.00
N LYS A 31 20.36 -6.98 20.27
CA LYS A 31 21.54 -7.36 21.06
C LYS A 31 22.86 -7.10 20.31
N GLY A 32 22.94 -5.93 19.63
CA GLY A 32 24.14 -5.50 18.90
C GLY A 32 24.42 -6.23 17.59
N LYS A 33 23.51 -7.10 17.11
CA LYS A 33 23.63 -7.81 15.82
C LYS A 33 22.52 -7.41 14.89
N PRO A 34 22.72 -7.39 13.54
CA PRO A 34 21.64 -7.20 12.59
C PRO A 34 20.50 -8.18 12.85
N PHE A 35 19.28 -7.65 12.95
CA PHE A 35 18.13 -8.43 13.36
C PHE A 35 17.61 -9.30 12.21
N THR A 36 17.35 -10.57 12.52
CA THR A 36 16.60 -11.51 11.65
C THR A 36 15.49 -12.12 12.49
N GLY A 37 14.22 -11.90 12.07
CA GLY A 37 13.05 -12.34 12.80
C GLY A 37 11.82 -11.48 12.52
N LYS A 38 10.84 -11.53 13.44
CA LYS A 38 9.62 -10.71 13.38
C LYS A 38 9.69 -9.61 14.43
N LEU A 39 9.48 -8.36 13.98
CA LEU A 39 9.32 -7.22 14.88
C LEU A 39 7.84 -6.95 15.05
N LYS A 40 7.35 -7.02 16.30
CA LYS A 40 5.96 -6.72 16.63
C LYS A 40 5.87 -5.35 17.29
N GLN A 41 4.90 -4.55 16.86
CA GLN A 41 4.58 -3.24 17.42
C GLN A 41 3.10 -3.15 17.72
N GLU A 42 2.74 -2.78 18.95
CA GLU A 42 1.37 -2.42 19.31
C GLU A 42 1.16 -0.91 19.22
N ILE A 43 0.16 -0.48 18.47
CA ILE A 43 -0.26 0.92 18.32
C ILE A 43 -1.52 1.13 19.17
N LEU A 44 -1.34 1.38 20.46
CA LEU A 44 -2.44 1.48 21.43
C LEU A 44 -3.56 2.47 21.03
N PRO A 45 -3.27 3.70 20.56
CA PRO A 45 -4.32 4.66 20.18
C PRO A 45 -5.19 4.18 19.02
N MET A 46 -4.66 3.33 18.13
CA MET A 46 -5.38 2.79 16.96
C MET A 46 -5.95 1.40 17.22
N ASN A 47 -5.58 0.77 18.35
CA ASN A 47 -5.94 -0.61 18.69
C ASN A 47 -5.46 -1.61 17.61
N GLU A 48 -4.22 -1.41 17.13
CA GLU A 48 -3.61 -2.15 16.04
C GLU A 48 -2.34 -2.88 16.49
N ILE A 49 -2.04 -3.99 15.81
CA ILE A 49 -0.82 -4.76 15.94
C ILE A 49 -0.17 -4.82 14.56
N HIS A 50 1.06 -4.34 14.47
CA HIS A 50 1.88 -4.40 13.27
C HIS A 50 2.97 -5.43 13.46
N ILE A 51 3.21 -6.25 12.43
CA ILE A 51 4.28 -7.25 12.41
C ILE A 51 5.04 -7.10 11.11
N SER A 52 6.36 -6.91 11.20
CA SER A 52 7.27 -6.85 10.06
C SER A 52 8.29 -7.99 10.15
N GLU A 53 8.60 -8.62 9.04
CA GLU A 53 9.69 -9.60 8.92
C GLU A 53 10.98 -8.89 8.53
N TYR A 54 12.07 -9.26 9.21
CA TYR A 54 13.41 -8.71 9.01
C TYR A 54 14.42 -9.80 8.69
N LYS A 55 15.37 -9.48 7.83
CA LYS A 55 16.56 -10.29 7.57
C LYS A 55 17.79 -9.38 7.53
N ASP A 56 18.80 -9.73 8.31
CA ASP A 56 20.06 -8.97 8.39
C ASP A 56 19.87 -7.47 8.64
N GLY A 57 18.83 -7.10 9.43
CA GLY A 57 18.52 -5.74 9.83
C GLY A 57 17.57 -4.99 8.88
N ALA A 58 17.34 -5.47 7.66
CA ALA A 58 16.41 -4.87 6.70
C ALA A 58 15.05 -5.58 6.71
N GLU A 59 13.97 -4.85 6.37
CA GLU A 59 12.68 -5.48 6.10
C GLU A 59 12.83 -6.47 4.93
N ASP A 60 12.50 -7.75 5.17
CA ASP A 60 12.59 -8.81 4.16
C ASP A 60 11.52 -9.87 4.48
N GLY A 61 10.49 -9.91 3.68
CA GLY A 61 9.32 -10.75 3.90
C GLY A 61 8.03 -9.96 4.04
N GLU A 62 7.10 -10.48 4.84
CA GLU A 62 5.76 -9.92 5.01
C GLU A 62 5.71 -8.86 6.11
N TYR A 63 5.00 -7.76 5.81
CA TYR A 63 4.48 -6.83 6.79
C TYR A 63 2.97 -6.98 6.88
N THR A 64 2.41 -7.01 8.09
CA THR A 64 0.96 -6.98 8.34
C THR A 64 0.61 -5.95 9.40
N ALA A 65 -0.51 -5.23 9.17
CA ALA A 65 -1.20 -4.46 10.20
C ALA A 65 -2.59 -5.07 10.42
N LYS A 66 -2.94 -5.34 11.67
CA LYS A 66 -4.22 -5.94 12.09
C LYS A 66 -4.78 -5.16 13.27
N LYS A 67 -6.11 -5.10 13.37
CA LYS A 67 -6.76 -4.73 14.63
C LYS A 67 -6.54 -5.84 15.68
N LYS A 68 -6.72 -5.50 16.95
CA LYS A 68 -6.64 -6.50 18.04
C LYS A 68 -7.71 -7.60 17.93
N ASP A 69 -8.82 -7.37 17.22
CA ASP A 69 -9.84 -8.37 16.93
C ASP A 69 -9.43 -9.36 15.81
N GLY A 70 -8.23 -9.16 15.22
CA GLY A 70 -7.67 -9.99 14.15
C GLY A 70 -8.00 -9.49 12.73
N SER A 71 -8.84 -8.46 12.57
CA SER A 71 -9.19 -7.90 11.25
C SER A 71 -7.94 -7.35 10.56
N LEU A 72 -7.65 -7.83 9.36
CA LEU A 72 -6.50 -7.40 8.57
C LEU A 72 -6.77 -6.01 7.97
N LEU A 73 -5.85 -5.07 8.19
CA LEU A 73 -5.90 -3.70 7.67
C LEU A 73 -4.92 -3.48 6.54
N GLU A 74 -3.76 -4.16 6.60
CA GLU A 74 -2.72 -4.00 5.60
C GLU A 74 -1.84 -5.25 5.49
N ARG A 75 -1.38 -5.52 4.25
CA ARG A 75 -0.38 -6.53 3.93
C ARG A 75 0.54 -5.99 2.85
N ARG A 76 1.84 -6.05 3.11
CA ARG A 76 2.89 -5.63 2.19
C ARG A 76 3.99 -6.68 2.15
N TYR A 77 4.80 -6.66 1.09
CA TYR A 77 5.98 -7.49 0.97
C TYR A 77 7.20 -6.63 0.67
N PHE A 78 8.31 -6.99 1.30
CA PHE A 78 9.59 -6.30 1.14
C PHE A 78 10.69 -7.31 0.84
N LYS A 79 11.74 -6.85 0.16
CA LYS A 79 12.96 -7.59 -0.07
C LYS A 79 14.15 -6.65 0.14
N ALA A 80 14.97 -6.95 1.13
CA ALA A 80 16.11 -6.11 1.52
C ALA A 80 15.74 -4.63 1.68
N GLY A 81 14.63 -4.32 2.37
CA GLY A 81 14.11 -2.97 2.62
C GLY A 81 13.36 -2.33 1.44
N VAL A 82 13.25 -3.01 0.29
CA VAL A 82 12.60 -2.48 -0.91
C VAL A 82 11.25 -3.13 -1.11
N LYS A 83 10.23 -2.35 -1.51
CA LYS A 83 8.88 -2.88 -1.81
C LYS A 83 8.95 -3.89 -2.95
N GLU A 84 8.28 -5.04 -2.74
CA GLU A 84 8.24 -6.14 -3.70
C GLU A 84 6.87 -6.81 -3.67
N GLY A 85 6.42 -7.35 -4.82
CA GLY A 85 5.17 -8.10 -4.90
C GLY A 85 3.90 -7.28 -4.67
N ILE A 86 2.86 -7.93 -4.18
CA ILE A 86 1.51 -7.35 -4.02
C ILE A 86 1.38 -6.68 -2.65
N HIS A 87 0.99 -5.41 -2.65
CA HIS A 87 0.62 -4.66 -1.46
C HIS A 87 -0.89 -4.41 -1.45
N ARG A 88 -1.56 -4.71 -0.35
CA ARG A 88 -3.01 -4.52 -0.18
C ARG A 88 -3.31 -3.84 1.15
N SER A 89 -4.35 -3.04 1.16
CA SER A 89 -4.94 -2.56 2.40
C SER A 89 -6.47 -2.56 2.32
N TRP A 90 -7.10 -2.58 3.49
CA TRP A 90 -8.54 -2.64 3.65
C TRP A 90 -9.02 -1.51 4.56
N PHE A 91 -10.23 -1.07 4.34
CA PHE A 91 -10.94 -0.22 5.28
C PHE A 91 -11.34 -1.01 6.54
N PRO A 92 -11.62 -0.33 7.67
CA PRO A 92 -12.08 -0.99 8.90
C PRO A 92 -13.36 -1.84 8.73
N ASN A 93 -14.15 -1.60 7.69
CA ASN A 93 -15.34 -2.37 7.33
C ASN A 93 -15.04 -3.60 6.45
N GLY A 94 -13.75 -3.93 6.22
CA GLY A 94 -13.28 -5.07 5.45
C GLY A 94 -13.28 -4.88 3.92
N LYS A 95 -13.77 -3.74 3.41
CA LYS A 95 -13.71 -3.45 1.97
C LYS A 95 -12.29 -3.10 1.54
N ASP A 96 -11.95 -3.44 0.30
CA ASP A 96 -10.66 -3.06 -0.29
C ASP A 96 -10.48 -1.53 -0.26
N ARG A 97 -9.27 -1.10 0.09
CA ARG A 97 -8.83 0.30 0.11
C ARG A 97 -7.75 0.55 -0.93
N LEU A 98 -6.76 -0.35 -1.02
CA LEU A 98 -5.65 -0.26 -1.94
C LEU A 98 -5.21 -1.65 -2.40
N TYR A 99 -4.86 -1.74 -3.67
CA TYR A 99 -4.10 -2.82 -4.29
C TYR A 99 -2.99 -2.20 -5.14
N SER A 100 -1.79 -2.73 -5.07
CA SER A 100 -0.68 -2.30 -5.92
C SER A 100 0.35 -3.41 -6.06
N GLU A 101 1.02 -3.42 -7.20
CA GLU A 101 2.09 -4.36 -7.48
C GLU A 101 3.42 -3.62 -7.60
N PHE A 102 4.47 -4.19 -6.98
CA PHE A 102 5.81 -3.64 -6.96
C PHE A 102 6.85 -4.65 -7.45
N LYS A 103 7.86 -4.12 -8.12
CA LYS A 103 9.09 -4.81 -8.45
C LYS A 103 10.26 -3.87 -8.20
N ASN A 104 11.18 -4.26 -7.32
CA ASN A 104 12.32 -3.42 -6.94
C ASN A 104 11.92 -1.98 -6.56
N GLY A 105 10.87 -1.81 -5.76
CA GLY A 105 10.37 -0.52 -5.28
C GLY A 105 9.54 0.30 -6.27
N THR A 106 9.45 -0.13 -7.53
CA THR A 106 8.72 0.56 -8.59
C THR A 106 7.36 -0.07 -8.81
N TYR A 107 6.33 0.75 -9.04
CA TYR A 107 5.02 0.25 -9.45
C TYR A 107 5.11 -0.46 -10.80
N ILE A 108 4.50 -1.63 -10.89
CA ILE A 108 4.28 -2.39 -12.14
C ILE A 108 2.83 -2.84 -12.20
N ASN A 109 2.36 -3.24 -13.40
CA ASN A 109 1.02 -3.77 -13.61
C ASN A 109 -0.08 -2.86 -13.07
N ASP A 110 -0.90 -3.33 -12.13
CA ASP A 110 -2.12 -2.66 -11.72
C ASP A 110 -1.99 -2.03 -10.33
N ARG A 111 -2.53 -0.83 -10.22
CA ARG A 111 -2.76 -0.13 -8.96
C ARG A 111 -4.22 0.32 -8.89
N TRP A 112 -4.88 -0.02 -7.79
CA TRP A 112 -6.24 0.33 -7.49
C TRP A 112 -6.35 1.04 -6.15
N GLU A 113 -7.21 2.03 -6.08
CA GLU A 113 -7.71 2.59 -4.83
C GLU A 113 -9.24 2.61 -4.87
N TRP A 114 -9.85 2.42 -3.71
CA TRP A 114 -11.31 2.45 -3.55
C TRP A 114 -11.72 3.49 -2.52
N HIS A 115 -12.90 4.02 -2.68
CA HIS A 115 -13.62 4.73 -1.64
C HIS A 115 -14.12 3.74 -0.58
N ASP A 116 -14.39 4.21 0.64
CA ASP A 116 -14.89 3.39 1.76
C ASP A 116 -16.28 2.77 1.51
N ASN A 117 -17.04 3.28 0.52
CA ASN A 117 -18.28 2.68 0.05
C ASN A 117 -18.06 1.51 -0.93
N GLY A 118 -16.81 1.23 -1.35
CA GLY A 118 -16.42 0.16 -2.26
C GLY A 118 -16.42 0.55 -3.74
N VAL A 119 -16.77 1.79 -4.06
CA VAL A 119 -16.64 2.32 -5.43
C VAL A 119 -15.17 2.57 -5.73
N PRO A 120 -14.64 2.19 -6.92
CA PRO A 120 -13.30 2.57 -7.33
C PRO A 120 -13.07 4.08 -7.22
N ALA A 121 -11.87 4.48 -6.78
CA ALA A 121 -11.43 5.87 -6.72
C ALA A 121 -10.37 6.15 -7.78
N LEU A 122 -9.42 5.23 -7.92
CA LEU A 122 -8.29 5.30 -8.84
C LEU A 122 -8.03 3.92 -9.44
N TYR A 123 -7.70 3.91 -10.72
CA TYR A 123 -7.02 2.81 -11.41
C TYR A 123 -5.86 3.37 -12.20
N GLU A 124 -4.71 2.76 -12.04
CA GLU A 124 -3.52 3.01 -12.85
C GLU A 124 -2.95 1.69 -13.33
N ARG A 125 -2.47 1.69 -14.57
CA ARG A 125 -1.70 0.58 -15.13
C ARG A 125 -0.31 1.07 -15.48
N TYR A 126 0.68 0.31 -15.05
CA TYR A 126 2.10 0.59 -15.27
C TYR A 126 2.72 -0.46 -16.18
N ASN A 127 3.75 -0.07 -16.93
CA ASN A 127 4.63 -1.01 -17.61
C ASN A 127 5.73 -1.52 -16.65
N GLU A 128 6.58 -2.43 -17.14
CA GLU A 128 7.68 -2.99 -16.35
C GLU A 128 8.74 -1.97 -15.89
N ASN A 129 8.80 -0.79 -16.53
CA ASN A 129 9.70 0.31 -16.18
C ASN A 129 9.08 1.31 -15.19
N GLY A 130 7.83 1.08 -14.74
CA GLY A 130 7.12 1.97 -13.84
C GLY A 130 6.46 3.18 -14.51
N ASN A 131 6.39 3.23 -15.83
CA ASN A 131 5.68 4.30 -16.54
C ASN A 131 4.19 4.01 -16.57
N ILE A 132 3.38 5.05 -16.31
CA ILE A 132 1.92 4.94 -16.36
C ILE A 132 1.46 4.79 -17.82
N LEU A 133 0.67 3.76 -18.09
CA LEU A 133 0.03 3.51 -19.38
C LEU A 133 -1.41 4.00 -19.41
N VAL A 134 -2.11 3.89 -18.29
CA VAL A 134 -3.52 4.27 -18.15
C VAL A 134 -3.73 4.87 -16.78
N THR A 135 -4.57 5.90 -16.68
CA THR A 135 -5.12 6.36 -15.40
C THR A 135 -6.62 6.62 -15.52
N LYS A 136 -7.40 6.15 -14.54
CA LYS A 136 -8.83 6.39 -14.43
C LYS A 136 -9.16 6.83 -13.02
N LYS A 137 -10.06 7.79 -12.88
CA LYS A 137 -10.50 8.28 -11.57
C LYS A 137 -12.02 8.41 -11.54
N TRP A 138 -12.60 8.02 -10.40
CA TRP A 138 -14.04 8.05 -10.16
C TRP A 138 -14.37 8.86 -8.91
N ARG A 139 -15.52 9.50 -8.94
CA ARG A 139 -16.16 10.08 -7.76
C ARG A 139 -16.75 8.96 -6.89
N ARG A 140 -17.04 9.26 -5.63
CA ARG A 140 -17.74 8.34 -4.71
C ARG A 140 -19.10 7.85 -5.24
N THR A 141 -19.70 8.58 -6.18
CA THR A 141 -20.95 8.23 -6.87
C THR A 141 -20.77 7.16 -7.96
N GLY A 142 -19.52 6.78 -8.29
CA GLY A 142 -19.19 5.90 -9.41
C GLY A 142 -19.01 6.61 -10.75
N GLN A 143 -19.27 7.92 -10.80
CA GLN A 143 -19.05 8.70 -12.03
C GLN A 143 -17.56 8.82 -12.32
N ILE A 144 -17.14 8.37 -13.50
CA ILE A 144 -15.79 8.59 -14.01
C ILE A 144 -15.61 10.05 -14.40
N TYR A 145 -14.51 10.67 -13.96
CA TYR A 145 -14.20 12.05 -14.30
C TYR A 145 -12.81 12.22 -14.92
N MET A 146 -11.98 11.17 -14.90
CA MET A 146 -10.70 11.12 -15.62
C MET A 146 -10.55 9.74 -16.23
N ASN A 147 -10.11 9.68 -17.49
CA ASN A 147 -9.82 8.44 -18.21
C ASN A 147 -8.80 8.74 -19.29
N LEU A 148 -7.52 8.53 -19.00
CA LEU A 148 -6.40 8.83 -19.89
C LEU A 148 -5.63 7.57 -20.22
N SER A 149 -5.20 7.45 -21.47
CA SER A 149 -4.17 6.53 -21.93
C SER A 149 -2.96 7.33 -22.36
N PHE A 150 -1.78 6.94 -21.91
CA PHE A 150 -0.51 7.59 -22.23
C PHE A 150 0.16 6.87 -23.40
N LEU A 151 0.72 7.65 -24.30
CA LEU A 151 1.41 7.17 -25.51
C LEU A 151 2.92 7.19 -25.28
N GLU A 152 3.64 6.35 -26.00
CA GLU A 152 5.11 6.27 -25.91
C GLU A 152 5.81 7.57 -26.29
N ASN A 153 5.20 8.41 -27.13
CA ASN A 153 5.71 9.72 -27.52
C ASN A 153 5.46 10.84 -26.48
N GLY A 154 4.96 10.48 -25.28
CA GLY A 154 4.65 11.42 -24.19
C GLY A 154 3.28 12.10 -24.30
N GLY A 155 2.50 11.83 -25.37
CA GLY A 155 1.14 12.30 -25.50
C GLY A 155 0.14 11.50 -24.65
N SER A 156 -1.09 11.98 -24.57
CA SER A 156 -2.20 11.26 -23.92
C SER A 156 -3.49 11.40 -24.73
N ILE A 157 -4.34 10.39 -24.64
CA ILE A 157 -5.65 10.34 -25.28
C ILE A 157 -6.70 10.07 -24.21
N GLY A 158 -7.83 10.76 -24.28
CA GLY A 158 -8.98 10.50 -23.42
C GLY A 158 -9.48 11.73 -22.68
N LEU A 159 -10.18 11.51 -21.56
CA LEU A 159 -10.79 12.54 -20.72
C LEU A 159 -9.78 12.97 -19.62
N PRO A 160 -9.18 14.19 -19.71
CA PRO A 160 -8.14 14.63 -18.77
C PRO A 160 -8.66 15.03 -17.38
N GLY A 161 -9.94 14.97 -17.16
CA GLY A 161 -10.63 15.36 -15.93
C GLY A 161 -11.67 16.43 -16.21
N SER A 162 -12.81 16.37 -15.53
CA SER A 162 -13.79 17.42 -15.54
C SER A 162 -13.49 18.43 -14.43
N LYS A 163 -13.36 19.70 -14.77
CA LYS A 163 -13.47 20.77 -13.77
C LYS A 163 -14.85 20.60 -13.10
N ILE A 164 -14.91 20.80 -11.79
CA ILE A 164 -16.21 20.94 -11.10
C ILE A 164 -16.88 22.13 -11.78
N CYS A 165 -18.02 21.92 -12.43
CA CYS A 165 -18.84 23.03 -12.88
C CYS A 165 -19.19 23.84 -11.64
N GLU A 166 -18.68 25.06 -11.53
CA GLU A 166 -19.21 25.99 -10.54
C GLU A 166 -20.73 26.08 -10.75
N PRO A 167 -21.54 26.04 -9.69
CA PRO A 167 -22.97 26.21 -9.86
C PRO A 167 -23.19 27.55 -10.58
N ILE A 168 -23.99 27.53 -11.65
CA ILE A 168 -24.36 28.73 -12.39
C ILE A 168 -25.01 29.68 -11.37
N LYS A 169 -24.32 30.76 -11.03
CA LYS A 169 -24.92 31.83 -10.23
C LYS A 169 -26.06 32.38 -11.08
N SER A 170 -27.29 31.97 -10.73
CA SER A 170 -28.48 32.55 -11.35
C SER A 170 -28.51 34.04 -11.00
N THR A 171 -28.09 34.88 -11.96
CA THR A 171 -28.26 36.32 -11.87
C THR A 171 -29.75 36.57 -12.14
N ILE A 172 -30.57 36.48 -11.11
CA ILE A 172 -31.93 37.02 -11.15
C ILE A 172 -31.76 38.53 -11.22
N LYS A 173 -31.82 39.07 -12.43
CA LYS A 173 -32.07 40.51 -12.60
C LYS A 173 -33.46 40.75 -12.04
N LYS A 174 -33.57 41.42 -10.89
CA LYS A 174 -34.80 42.06 -10.44
C LYS A 174 -35.10 43.14 -11.49
N GLY A 175 -36.13 42.93 -12.28
CA GLY A 175 -36.69 43.96 -13.15
C GLY A 175 -37.20 45.12 -12.31
N GLU A 176 -36.91 46.30 -12.76
CA GLU A 176 -37.54 47.53 -12.32
C GLU A 176 -39.01 47.54 -12.78
#